data_0a02509edd2d519fa7bc586c53de608b
#
_entry.id   0a02509edd2d519fa7bc586c53de608b
#
_cell.length_a   1.000
_cell.length_b   1.000
_cell.length_c   1.000
_cell.angle_alpha   90.00
_cell.angle_beta   90.00
_cell.angle_gamma   90.00
#
_symmetry.space_group_name_H-M   'P 1'
#
loop_
_entity.id
_entity.type
_entity.pdbx_description
1 polymer ?
#
loop_
_entity_poly.entity_id
_entity_poly.type
_entity_poly.pdbx_seq_one_letter_code
_entity_poly.pdbx_strand_id
1 'polypeptide(L)'
;MRERRNILGQTFGTKKARKAIASVTENAISPDKSARNKDKPAKFDATTAAILSNMSESTKGMATRDELAQRVEDAKPRPKANRDAKQVQDVYTTDELIGKEVMKAIPVKIWQDAIKARTLEVPHRYVAGRVEHVQSNIEKVKILRYMQLLMHVLNSCKTTRGIRNLPRRDELKRILEDIPESVLESIKRKFTDGPMITTFGADLIKTHLCALACIVDNYEVNTYDLQEDLKLDTKTMSQYFMEIGAKITALGETERRKLGLEKSVAAQRRVAKLKLPLEFPKVSFGRRK
;
A
#
# COMPACT_ATOMS: atom_id res chain seq x y z
N MET A 1 -18.90 -14.93 53.61
CA MET A 1 -19.81 -13.76 53.63
C MET A 1 -20.81 -13.71 52.47
N ARG A 2 -20.40 -13.98 51.22
CA ARG A 2 -21.31 -13.97 50.02
C ARG A 2 -22.46 -15.01 50.10
N GLU A 3 -22.17 -16.23 50.53
CA GLU A 3 -23.18 -17.30 50.63
C GLU A 3 -24.31 -16.99 51.63
N ARG A 4 -23.95 -16.44 52.83
CA ARG A 4 -24.96 -16.01 53.82
C ARG A 4 -25.85 -14.88 53.31
N ARG A 5 -25.32 -13.97 52.51
CA ARG A 5 -26.09 -12.91 51.82
C ARG A 5 -27.05 -13.48 50.78
N ASN A 6 -26.61 -14.49 50.04
CA ASN A 6 -27.45 -15.13 49.03
C ASN A 6 -28.61 -15.90 49.69
N ILE A 7 -28.35 -16.63 50.79
CA ILE A 7 -29.38 -17.34 51.56
C ILE A 7 -30.39 -16.34 52.11
N LEU A 8 -29.94 -15.25 52.72
CA LEU A 8 -30.83 -14.19 53.21
C LEU A 8 -31.64 -13.54 52.08
N GLY A 9 -31.04 -13.30 50.93
CA GLY A 9 -31.74 -12.75 49.78
C GLY A 9 -32.73 -13.70 49.13
N GLN A 10 -32.52 -15.03 49.20
CA GLN A 10 -33.47 -16.04 48.73
C GLN A 10 -34.64 -16.20 49.66
N THR A 11 -34.41 -16.14 50.99
CA THR A 11 -35.49 -16.34 51.98
C THR A 11 -36.32 -15.09 52.18
N PHE A 12 -35.74 -13.94 52.33
CA PHE A 12 -36.41 -12.68 52.69
C PHE A 12 -36.38 -11.60 51.59
N GLY A 13 -35.71 -11.88 50.45
CA GLY A 13 -35.58 -10.92 49.39
C GLY A 13 -36.85 -10.70 48.57
N THR A 14 -36.94 -9.53 47.95
CA THR A 14 -37.99 -9.21 46.99
C THR A 14 -37.92 -10.13 45.75
N LYS A 15 -39.05 -10.27 45.02
CA LYS A 15 -39.09 -11.07 43.79
C LYS A 15 -37.96 -10.74 42.79
N LYS A 16 -37.56 -9.46 42.74
CA LYS A 16 -36.45 -8.98 41.88
C LYS A 16 -35.10 -9.46 42.42
N ALA A 17 -34.88 -9.43 43.73
CA ALA A 17 -33.67 -9.93 44.36
C ALA A 17 -33.49 -11.44 44.22
N ARG A 18 -34.57 -12.21 44.41
CA ARG A 18 -34.58 -13.68 44.20
C ARG A 18 -34.26 -14.04 42.78
N LYS A 19 -34.85 -13.32 41.77
CA LYS A 19 -34.57 -13.54 40.35
C LYS A 19 -33.13 -13.20 39.99
N ALA A 20 -32.56 -12.13 40.57
CA ALA A 20 -31.16 -11.76 40.36
C ALA A 20 -30.18 -12.81 40.92
N ILE A 21 -30.48 -13.38 42.11
CA ILE A 21 -29.67 -14.45 42.70
C ILE A 21 -29.78 -15.74 41.87
N ALA A 22 -30.99 -16.13 41.44
CA ALA A 22 -31.20 -17.28 40.58
C ALA A 22 -30.48 -17.13 39.22
N SER A 23 -30.54 -15.95 38.61
CA SER A 23 -29.86 -15.70 37.34
C SER A 23 -28.34 -15.79 37.44
N VAL A 24 -27.77 -15.45 38.59
CA VAL A 24 -26.29 -15.58 38.81
C VAL A 24 -25.90 -17.07 38.89
N THR A 25 -26.76 -17.92 39.48
CA THR A 25 -26.52 -19.36 39.56
C THR A 25 -26.81 -20.08 38.24
N GLU A 26 -27.87 -19.69 37.55
CA GLU A 26 -28.25 -20.25 36.24
C GLU A 26 -27.30 -19.87 35.12
N ASN A 27 -26.77 -18.63 35.14
CA ASN A 27 -25.83 -18.13 34.13
C ASN A 27 -24.34 -18.26 34.56
N ALA A 28 -24.06 -18.76 35.75
CA ALA A 28 -22.70 -19.07 36.13
C ALA A 28 -22.22 -20.30 35.36
N ILE A 29 -21.54 -20.09 34.27
CA ILE A 29 -20.62 -21.07 33.70
C ILE A 29 -19.54 -21.26 34.75
N SER A 30 -19.75 -22.16 35.71
CA SER A 30 -18.72 -22.52 36.67
C SER A 30 -17.60 -23.22 35.90
N PRO A 31 -16.38 -22.68 35.84
CA PRO A 31 -15.25 -23.52 35.48
C PRO A 31 -15.19 -24.61 36.54
N ASP A 32 -15.38 -25.83 36.11
CA ASP A 32 -15.33 -27.01 36.95
C ASP A 32 -14.07 -26.96 37.81
N LYS A 33 -14.15 -27.14 39.11
CA LYS A 33 -13.01 -27.07 40.04
C LYS A 33 -11.94 -28.14 39.72
N SER A 34 -12.27 -29.11 38.85
CA SER A 34 -11.35 -30.12 38.33
C SER A 34 -10.34 -29.56 37.30
N ALA A 35 -10.58 -28.37 36.73
CA ALA A 35 -9.67 -27.74 35.79
C ALA A 35 -8.38 -27.14 36.43
N ARG A 36 -8.17 -27.28 37.74
CA ARG A 36 -6.93 -26.93 38.41
C ARG A 36 -5.80 -27.95 38.22
N ASN A 37 -6.11 -29.16 37.69
CA ASN A 37 -5.08 -30.11 37.23
C ASN A 37 -4.86 -29.90 35.74
N LYS A 38 -3.75 -29.23 35.39
CA LYS A 38 -3.34 -28.85 34.03
C LYS A 38 -3.13 -30.00 33.04
N ASP A 39 -3.32 -31.26 33.44
CA ASP A 39 -2.96 -32.43 32.62
C ASP A 39 -4.16 -33.35 32.28
N LYS A 40 -5.41 -32.94 32.55
CA LYS A 40 -6.56 -33.73 32.12
C LYS A 40 -7.41 -32.95 31.11
N PRO A 41 -7.67 -33.51 29.90
CA PRO A 41 -8.54 -32.85 28.93
C PRO A 41 -9.92 -32.66 29.57
N ALA A 42 -10.43 -31.42 29.49
CA ALA A 42 -11.74 -31.08 29.98
C ALA A 42 -12.78 -32.00 29.31
N LYS A 43 -13.50 -32.84 30.10
CA LYS A 43 -14.62 -33.63 29.59
C LYS A 43 -15.76 -32.65 29.33
N PHE A 44 -15.96 -32.28 28.10
CA PHE A 44 -17.11 -31.50 27.67
C PHE A 44 -18.36 -32.41 27.75
N ASP A 45 -19.47 -31.85 28.24
CA ASP A 45 -20.77 -32.49 28.18
C ASP A 45 -21.14 -32.77 26.71
N ALA A 46 -21.85 -33.87 26.45
CA ALA A 46 -22.16 -34.32 25.09
C ALA A 46 -22.85 -33.23 24.25
N THR A 47 -23.68 -32.38 24.87
CA THR A 47 -24.32 -31.24 24.24
C THR A 47 -23.32 -30.14 23.87
N THR A 48 -22.37 -29.85 24.74
CA THR A 48 -21.32 -28.86 24.50
C THR A 48 -20.36 -29.35 23.41
N ALA A 49 -20.03 -30.64 23.38
CA ALA A 49 -19.22 -31.26 22.34
C ALA A 49 -19.93 -31.21 20.98
N ALA A 50 -21.22 -31.47 20.91
CA ALA A 50 -22.02 -31.37 19.68
C ALA A 50 -22.09 -29.91 19.16
N ILE A 51 -22.29 -28.93 20.05
CA ILE A 51 -22.28 -27.51 19.69
C ILE A 51 -20.90 -27.08 19.15
N LEU A 52 -19.82 -27.48 19.81
CA LEU A 52 -18.45 -27.21 19.36
C LEU A 52 -18.15 -27.86 18.01
N SER A 53 -18.62 -29.12 17.81
CA SER A 53 -18.48 -29.80 16.52
C SER A 53 -19.22 -29.06 15.40
N ASN A 54 -20.49 -28.70 15.62
CA ASN A 54 -21.29 -27.94 14.65
C ASN A 54 -20.68 -26.56 14.38
N MET A 55 -20.17 -25.86 15.40
CA MET A 55 -19.46 -24.60 15.22
C MET A 55 -18.18 -24.81 14.44
N SER A 56 -17.42 -25.85 14.73
CA SER A 56 -16.18 -26.14 13.99
C SER A 56 -16.45 -26.49 12.54
N GLU A 57 -17.54 -27.22 12.24
CA GLU A 57 -17.95 -27.53 10.87
C GLU A 57 -18.41 -26.28 10.11
N SER A 58 -19.21 -25.42 10.72
CA SER A 58 -19.66 -24.17 10.11
C SER A 58 -18.53 -23.16 9.91
N THR A 59 -17.48 -23.23 10.73
CA THR A 59 -16.32 -22.31 10.61
C THR A 59 -15.19 -22.85 9.77
N LYS A 60 -15.18 -24.16 9.42
CA LYS A 60 -14.13 -24.76 8.56
C LYS A 60 -13.96 -24.08 7.21
N GLY A 61 -15.01 -23.44 6.68
CA GLY A 61 -14.97 -22.69 5.42
C GLY A 61 -14.76 -21.19 5.58
N MET A 62 -14.69 -20.68 6.80
CA MET A 62 -14.46 -19.25 7.02
C MET A 62 -12.96 -18.92 6.98
N ALA A 63 -12.62 -17.91 6.18
CA ALA A 63 -11.26 -17.41 6.14
C ALA A 63 -10.85 -16.87 7.53
N THR A 64 -9.66 -17.23 7.97
CA THR A 64 -9.09 -16.71 9.21
C THR A 64 -8.92 -15.20 9.13
N ARG A 65 -8.80 -14.53 10.28
CA ARG A 65 -8.55 -13.09 10.34
C ARG A 65 -7.27 -12.71 9.58
N ASP A 66 -6.27 -13.55 9.66
CA ASP A 66 -4.97 -13.29 9.00
C ASP A 66 -5.08 -13.49 7.49
N GLU A 67 -5.83 -14.49 7.02
CA GLU A 67 -6.13 -14.67 5.59
C GLU A 67 -6.95 -13.51 5.03
N LEU A 68 -7.94 -13.02 5.78
CA LEU A 68 -8.72 -11.84 5.38
C LEU A 68 -7.85 -10.60 5.33
N ALA A 69 -6.99 -10.39 6.33
CA ALA A 69 -6.05 -9.28 6.34
C ALA A 69 -5.09 -9.36 5.15
N GLN A 70 -4.61 -10.56 4.82
CA GLN A 70 -3.72 -10.78 3.67
C GLN A 70 -4.43 -10.51 2.34
N ARG A 71 -5.66 -10.98 2.17
CA ARG A 71 -6.48 -10.68 0.97
C ARG A 71 -6.72 -9.17 0.81
N VAL A 72 -7.00 -8.47 1.89
CA VAL A 72 -7.17 -7.00 1.88
C VAL A 72 -5.85 -6.31 1.51
N GLU A 73 -4.73 -6.79 2.04
CA GLU A 73 -3.41 -6.28 1.70
C GLU A 73 -3.05 -6.52 0.22
N ASP A 74 -3.37 -7.70 -0.31
CA ASP A 74 -3.12 -8.06 -1.71
C ASP A 74 -4.03 -7.30 -2.69
N ALA A 75 -5.22 -6.88 -2.22
CA ALA A 75 -6.17 -6.08 -3.00
C ALA A 75 -5.85 -4.58 -3.02
N LYS A 76 -4.81 -4.11 -2.32
CA LYS A 76 -4.42 -2.69 -2.35
C LYS A 76 -3.79 -2.30 -3.70
N PRO A 77 -4.02 -1.06 -4.18
CA PRO A 77 -3.42 -0.55 -5.42
C PRO A 77 -1.94 -0.22 -5.24
N ARG A 78 -1.12 -1.24 -5.10
CA ARG A 78 0.33 -1.10 -4.94
C ARG A 78 1.07 -2.25 -5.64
N PRO A 79 2.34 -2.05 -6.05
CA PRO A 79 3.16 -3.13 -6.56
C PRO A 79 3.41 -4.17 -5.47
N LYS A 80 3.58 -5.43 -5.88
CA LYS A 80 3.96 -6.50 -4.97
C LYS A 80 5.38 -6.24 -4.48
N ALA A 81 5.57 -6.25 -3.16
CA ALA A 81 6.86 -6.12 -2.52
C ALA A 81 7.37 -7.49 -2.11
N ASN A 82 8.64 -7.76 -2.34
CA ASN A 82 9.30 -8.93 -1.76
C ASN A 82 9.55 -8.66 -0.27
N ARG A 83 8.74 -9.29 0.59
CA ARG A 83 8.81 -9.11 2.05
C ARG A 83 9.97 -9.86 2.69
N ASP A 84 10.47 -10.89 2.02
CA ASP A 84 11.57 -11.74 2.49
C ASP A 84 12.94 -11.25 1.99
N ALA A 85 12.97 -10.08 1.35
CA ALA A 85 14.19 -9.47 0.84
C ALA A 85 15.19 -9.19 1.96
N LYS A 86 16.42 -9.62 1.75
CA LYS A 86 17.55 -9.36 2.67
C LYS A 86 18.21 -8.00 2.41
N GLN A 87 18.05 -7.49 1.20
CA GLN A 87 18.57 -6.19 0.78
C GLN A 87 17.43 -5.31 0.27
N VAL A 88 17.56 -4.01 0.44
CA VAL A 88 16.54 -3.04 0.00
C VAL A 88 16.35 -3.09 -1.52
N GLN A 89 17.40 -3.46 -2.26
CA GLN A 89 17.39 -3.58 -3.72
C GLN A 89 16.47 -4.69 -4.23
N ASP A 90 16.30 -5.75 -3.44
CA ASP A 90 15.51 -6.92 -3.80
C ASP A 90 14.02 -6.77 -3.44
N VAL A 91 13.64 -5.65 -2.80
CA VAL A 91 12.24 -5.38 -2.42
C VAL A 91 11.37 -5.11 -3.62
N TYR A 92 11.85 -4.27 -4.52
CA TYR A 92 11.18 -3.92 -5.78
C TYR A 92 12.18 -4.06 -6.91
N THR A 93 11.91 -5.00 -7.81
CA THR A 93 12.76 -5.21 -8.99
C THR A 93 12.15 -4.54 -10.22
N THR A 94 13.00 -4.10 -11.14
CA THR A 94 12.54 -3.52 -12.42
C THR A 94 11.73 -4.53 -13.24
N ASP A 95 12.05 -5.81 -13.10
CA ASP A 95 11.36 -6.90 -13.79
C ASP A 95 9.90 -7.04 -13.33
N GLU A 96 9.61 -6.86 -12.03
CA GLU A 96 8.26 -6.92 -11.48
C GLU A 96 7.47 -5.63 -11.74
N LEU A 97 8.14 -4.48 -11.62
CA LEU A 97 7.51 -3.18 -11.80
C LEU A 97 7.19 -2.87 -13.26
N ILE A 98 8.10 -3.15 -14.17
CA ILE A 98 8.00 -2.79 -15.58
C ILE A 98 7.80 -4.04 -16.45
N GLY A 99 8.58 -5.07 -16.20
CA GLY A 99 8.65 -6.29 -17.00
C GLY A 99 9.86 -6.31 -17.93
N LYS A 100 10.49 -7.49 -18.06
CA LYS A 100 11.71 -7.68 -18.85
C LYS A 100 11.53 -7.27 -20.32
N GLU A 101 10.42 -7.67 -20.94
CA GLU A 101 10.15 -7.38 -22.36
C GLU A 101 9.94 -5.88 -22.59
N VAL A 102 9.23 -5.21 -21.67
CA VAL A 102 9.01 -3.76 -21.75
C VAL A 102 10.33 -3.02 -21.58
N MET A 103 11.16 -3.42 -20.60
CA MET A 103 12.48 -2.83 -20.39
C MET A 103 13.42 -2.97 -21.61
N LYS A 104 13.33 -4.10 -22.34
CA LYS A 104 14.08 -4.26 -23.59
C LYS A 104 13.54 -3.36 -24.70
N ALA A 105 12.21 -3.22 -24.79
CA ALA A 105 11.54 -2.49 -25.86
C ALA A 105 11.63 -0.96 -25.71
N ILE A 106 11.89 -0.42 -24.51
CA ILE A 106 12.00 1.05 -24.30
C ILE A 106 13.23 1.59 -25.06
N PRO A 107 13.02 2.46 -26.07
CA PRO A 107 14.11 3.03 -26.84
C PRO A 107 14.78 4.14 -26.01
N VAL A 108 16.12 4.11 -25.89
CA VAL A 108 16.89 5.06 -25.08
C VAL A 108 17.83 5.91 -25.92
N LYS A 109 18.14 5.46 -27.13
CA LYS A 109 19.17 6.07 -27.97
C LYS A 109 18.92 7.56 -28.22
N ILE A 110 17.70 7.91 -28.59
CA ILE A 110 17.29 9.31 -28.84
C ILE A 110 17.48 10.15 -27.57
N TRP A 111 17.11 9.62 -26.41
CA TRP A 111 17.29 10.30 -25.13
C TRP A 111 18.76 10.47 -24.76
N GLN A 112 19.58 9.46 -24.95
CA GLN A 112 21.02 9.54 -24.69
C GLN A 112 21.70 10.59 -25.57
N ASP A 113 21.31 10.66 -26.82
CA ASP A 113 21.86 11.66 -27.77
C ASP A 113 21.38 13.08 -27.38
N ALA A 114 20.11 13.24 -27.03
CA ALA A 114 19.56 14.51 -26.56
C ALA A 114 20.16 14.97 -25.22
N ILE A 115 20.42 14.03 -24.30
CA ILE A 115 21.09 14.32 -23.01
C ILE A 115 22.53 14.84 -23.29
N LYS A 116 23.28 14.15 -24.15
CA LYS A 116 24.65 14.58 -24.54
C LYS A 116 24.67 15.95 -25.20
N ALA A 117 23.66 16.21 -26.03
CA ALA A 117 23.49 17.49 -26.71
C ALA A 117 22.89 18.59 -25.83
N ARG A 118 22.42 18.24 -24.59
CA ARG A 118 21.69 19.14 -23.69
C ARG A 118 20.43 19.77 -24.31
N THR A 119 19.81 19.03 -25.22
CA THR A 119 18.58 19.45 -25.93
C THR A 119 17.34 18.74 -25.45
N LEU A 120 17.47 17.86 -24.44
CA LEU A 120 16.34 17.10 -23.93
C LEU A 120 15.43 17.98 -23.10
N GLU A 121 14.25 18.27 -23.65
CA GLU A 121 13.18 18.96 -22.93
C GLU A 121 12.23 17.92 -22.29
N VAL A 122 12.15 17.91 -20.99
CA VAL A 122 11.28 17.00 -20.22
C VAL A 122 10.28 17.85 -19.42
N PRO A 123 8.98 17.67 -19.62
CA PRO A 123 7.97 18.48 -18.94
C PRO A 123 7.82 18.15 -17.44
N HIS A 124 8.29 16.99 -17.01
CA HIS A 124 8.18 16.53 -15.62
C HIS A 124 9.45 16.86 -14.83
N ARG A 125 9.29 17.60 -13.73
CA ARG A 125 10.39 18.06 -12.87
C ARG A 125 11.22 16.93 -12.31
N TYR A 126 10.55 15.85 -11.87
CA TYR A 126 11.21 14.69 -11.29
C TYR A 126 12.21 14.08 -12.29
N VAL A 127 11.76 13.88 -13.53
CA VAL A 127 12.61 13.29 -14.59
C VAL A 127 13.69 14.26 -15.02
N ALA A 128 13.35 15.53 -15.26
CA ALA A 128 14.29 16.56 -15.69
C ALA A 128 15.46 16.73 -14.71
N GLY A 129 15.17 16.76 -13.40
CA GLY A 129 16.21 16.93 -12.38
C GLY A 129 17.13 15.72 -12.17
N ARG A 130 16.80 14.55 -12.74
CA ARG A 130 17.58 13.32 -12.54
C ARG A 130 18.24 12.79 -13.79
N VAL A 131 17.75 13.14 -14.94
CA VAL A 131 18.21 12.62 -16.23
C VAL A 131 19.71 12.81 -16.45
N GLU A 132 20.24 13.96 -16.11
CA GLU A 132 21.67 14.26 -16.25
C GLU A 132 22.53 13.43 -15.28
N HIS A 133 22.03 13.20 -14.06
CA HIS A 133 22.77 12.47 -13.04
C HIS A 133 22.84 10.96 -13.29
N VAL A 134 21.86 10.40 -14.01
CA VAL A 134 21.77 8.96 -14.27
C VAL A 134 22.17 8.58 -15.71
N GLN A 135 22.67 9.51 -16.52
CA GLN A 135 23.00 9.28 -17.94
C GLN A 135 23.95 8.09 -18.19
N SER A 136 24.84 7.80 -17.24
CA SER A 136 25.77 6.68 -17.32
C SER A 136 25.09 5.31 -17.09
N ASN A 137 23.91 5.29 -16.45
CA ASN A 137 23.18 4.07 -16.14
C ASN A 137 21.96 3.92 -17.07
N ILE A 138 22.12 3.09 -18.11
CA ILE A 138 21.10 2.86 -19.13
C ILE A 138 19.79 2.35 -18.51
N GLU A 139 19.87 1.52 -17.49
CA GLU A 139 18.68 0.98 -16.81
C GLU A 139 17.88 2.09 -16.12
N LYS A 140 18.56 2.97 -15.37
CA LYS A 140 17.91 4.11 -14.74
C LYS A 140 17.32 5.10 -15.76
N VAL A 141 17.98 5.32 -16.89
CA VAL A 141 17.42 6.13 -17.98
C VAL A 141 16.15 5.51 -18.56
N LYS A 142 16.10 4.20 -18.73
CA LYS A 142 14.89 3.49 -19.15
C LYS A 142 13.77 3.63 -18.13
N ILE A 143 14.08 3.50 -16.84
CA ILE A 143 13.12 3.70 -15.75
C ILE A 143 12.55 5.13 -15.80
N LEU A 144 13.38 6.15 -15.91
CA LEU A 144 12.93 7.54 -16.01
C LEU A 144 12.02 7.75 -17.22
N ARG A 145 12.37 7.18 -18.38
CA ARG A 145 11.51 7.25 -19.56
C ARG A 145 10.17 6.57 -19.34
N TYR A 146 10.17 5.39 -18.71
CA TYR A 146 8.92 4.70 -18.36
C TYR A 146 8.07 5.51 -17.35
N MET A 147 8.69 6.13 -16.35
CA MET A 147 8.00 7.03 -15.42
C MET A 147 7.36 8.20 -16.16
N GLN A 148 8.08 8.83 -17.09
CA GLN A 148 7.52 9.89 -17.91
C GLN A 148 6.30 9.43 -18.70
N LEU A 149 6.35 8.22 -19.29
CA LEU A 149 5.21 7.66 -20.00
C LEU A 149 3.97 7.49 -19.09
N LEU A 150 4.17 6.93 -17.90
CA LEU A 150 3.09 6.77 -16.93
C LEU A 150 2.46 8.11 -16.54
N MET A 151 3.29 9.14 -16.31
CA MET A 151 2.83 10.48 -15.99
C MET A 151 2.09 11.12 -17.18
N HIS A 152 2.57 10.94 -18.40
CA HIS A 152 1.88 11.40 -19.61
C HIS A 152 0.54 10.71 -19.79
N VAL A 153 0.46 9.39 -19.63
CA VAL A 153 -0.80 8.65 -19.70
C VAL A 153 -1.78 9.16 -18.66
N LEU A 154 -1.33 9.39 -17.42
CA LEU A 154 -2.18 9.86 -16.33
C LEU A 154 -2.69 11.29 -16.58
N ASN A 155 -1.82 12.17 -17.10
CA ASN A 155 -2.13 13.59 -17.36
C ASN A 155 -2.98 13.79 -18.64
N SER A 156 -2.87 12.89 -19.63
CA SER A 156 -3.65 12.95 -20.86
C SER A 156 -5.10 12.51 -20.71
N CYS A 157 -5.42 11.84 -19.61
CA CYS A 157 -6.78 11.38 -19.35
C CYS A 157 -7.75 12.54 -19.06
N LYS A 158 -8.88 12.56 -19.75
CA LYS A 158 -9.98 13.47 -19.46
C LYS A 158 -10.82 12.93 -18.31
N THR A 159 -10.95 13.68 -17.23
CA THR A 159 -11.77 13.27 -16.09
C THR A 159 -13.21 13.68 -16.31
N THR A 160 -14.12 12.72 -16.39
CA THR A 160 -15.55 12.94 -16.50
C THR A 160 -16.25 12.19 -15.38
N ARG A 161 -16.95 12.90 -14.48
CA ARG A 161 -17.66 12.32 -13.32
C ARG A 161 -16.78 11.40 -12.43
N GLY A 162 -15.52 11.77 -12.24
CA GLY A 162 -14.57 10.99 -11.42
C GLY A 162 -13.91 9.83 -12.14
N ILE A 163 -14.30 9.52 -13.37
CA ILE A 163 -13.71 8.49 -14.21
C ILE A 163 -12.71 9.14 -15.16
N ARG A 164 -11.52 8.56 -15.30
CA ARG A 164 -10.48 9.03 -16.20
C ARG A 164 -10.55 8.23 -17.49
N ASN A 165 -10.96 8.87 -18.57
CA ASN A 165 -11.02 8.28 -19.89
C ASN A 165 -9.69 8.47 -20.61
N LEU A 166 -9.14 7.39 -21.15
CA LEU A 166 -7.96 7.43 -22.02
C LEU A 166 -8.28 8.17 -23.33
N PRO A 167 -7.34 8.94 -23.88
CA PRO A 167 -7.43 9.42 -25.25
C PRO A 167 -7.58 8.30 -26.25
N ARG A 168 -8.08 8.61 -27.44
CA ARG A 168 -8.12 7.65 -28.55
C ARG A 168 -6.70 7.17 -28.89
N ARG A 169 -6.61 5.97 -29.47
CA ARG A 169 -5.31 5.33 -29.78
C ARG A 169 -4.36 6.24 -30.58
N ASP A 170 -4.89 6.95 -31.57
CA ASP A 170 -4.09 7.82 -32.43
C ASP A 170 -3.61 9.09 -31.69
N GLU A 171 -4.45 9.66 -30.82
CA GLU A 171 -4.10 10.77 -29.96
C GLU A 171 -3.04 10.35 -28.93
N LEU A 172 -3.21 9.17 -28.34
CA LEU A 172 -2.26 8.63 -27.38
C LEU A 172 -0.90 8.33 -28.03
N LYS A 173 -0.87 7.84 -29.27
CA LYS A 173 0.36 7.64 -30.05
C LYS A 173 1.08 8.96 -30.34
N ARG A 174 0.34 10.03 -30.62
CA ARG A 174 0.95 11.38 -30.81
C ARG A 174 1.54 11.95 -29.52
N ILE A 175 0.88 11.74 -28.39
CA ILE A 175 1.35 12.21 -27.08
C ILE A 175 2.60 11.42 -26.65
N LEU A 176 2.67 10.14 -27.01
CA LEU A 176 3.73 9.22 -26.62
C LEU A 176 4.67 8.92 -27.80
N GLU A 177 5.09 9.97 -28.51
CA GLU A 177 5.96 9.84 -29.67
C GLU A 177 7.15 8.89 -29.42
N ASP A 178 7.52 8.11 -30.45
CA ASP A 178 8.63 7.15 -30.47
C ASP A 178 8.56 5.96 -29.51
N ILE A 179 7.36 5.58 -29.06
CA ILE A 179 7.22 4.42 -28.18
C ILE A 179 6.65 3.23 -28.91
N PRO A 180 7.29 2.05 -28.78
CA PRO A 180 6.76 0.82 -29.33
C PRO A 180 5.36 0.53 -28.80
N GLU A 181 4.49 0.07 -29.67
CA GLU A 181 3.11 -0.27 -29.31
C GLU A 181 3.02 -1.34 -28.20
N SER A 182 3.97 -2.26 -28.17
CA SER A 182 4.07 -3.29 -27.13
C SER A 182 4.20 -2.71 -25.72
N VAL A 183 4.92 -1.58 -25.55
CA VAL A 183 5.04 -0.88 -24.27
C VAL A 183 3.70 -0.25 -23.88
N LEU A 184 3.03 0.40 -24.84
CA LEU A 184 1.74 1.04 -24.61
C LEU A 184 0.66 0.00 -24.25
N GLU A 185 0.63 -1.12 -24.94
CA GLU A 185 -0.31 -2.20 -24.63
C GLU A 185 -0.04 -2.84 -23.26
N SER A 186 1.22 -2.96 -22.87
CA SER A 186 1.59 -3.43 -21.53
C SER A 186 1.10 -2.47 -20.44
N ILE A 187 1.26 -1.16 -20.65
CA ILE A 187 0.75 -0.12 -19.73
C ILE A 187 -0.78 -0.21 -19.64
N LYS A 188 -1.48 -0.29 -20.78
CA LYS A 188 -2.93 -0.43 -20.79
C LYS A 188 -3.38 -1.68 -20.03
N ARG A 189 -2.81 -2.83 -20.34
CA ARG A 189 -3.17 -4.10 -19.67
C ARG A 189 -2.96 -4.06 -18.16
N LYS A 190 -1.92 -3.34 -17.68
CA LYS A 190 -1.57 -3.30 -16.27
C LYS A 190 -2.39 -2.30 -15.46
N PHE A 191 -2.73 -1.15 -16.04
CA PHE A 191 -3.25 0.00 -15.29
C PHE A 191 -4.64 0.45 -15.70
N THR A 192 -5.19 -0.09 -16.80
CA THR A 192 -6.48 0.36 -17.30
C THR A 192 -7.49 -0.77 -17.33
N ASP A 193 -8.75 -0.39 -17.24
CA ASP A 193 -9.88 -1.27 -17.46
C ASP A 193 -10.59 -0.83 -18.74
N GLY A 194 -10.26 -1.49 -19.87
CA GLY A 194 -10.68 -1.07 -21.19
C GLY A 194 -10.21 0.35 -21.53
N PRO A 195 -11.14 1.28 -21.89
CA PRO A 195 -10.80 2.66 -22.24
C PRO A 195 -10.64 3.59 -21.03
N MET A 196 -10.74 3.08 -19.80
CA MET A 196 -10.80 3.89 -18.60
C MET A 196 -9.67 3.55 -17.63
N ILE A 197 -9.20 4.56 -16.90
CA ILE A 197 -8.37 4.38 -15.70
C ILE A 197 -9.28 4.57 -14.50
N THR A 198 -9.56 3.49 -13.78
CA THR A 198 -10.30 3.53 -12.52
C THR A 198 -9.48 4.25 -11.44
N THR A 199 -10.12 4.60 -10.32
CA THR A 199 -9.40 5.15 -9.16
C THR A 199 -8.30 4.19 -8.69
N PHE A 200 -8.60 2.88 -8.67
CA PHE A 200 -7.63 1.83 -8.37
C PHE A 200 -6.44 1.85 -9.34
N GLY A 201 -6.69 1.91 -10.65
CA GLY A 201 -5.63 1.97 -11.66
C GLY A 201 -4.78 3.24 -11.54
N ALA A 202 -5.41 4.38 -11.27
CA ALA A 202 -4.69 5.64 -11.05
C ALA A 202 -3.80 5.60 -9.79
N ASP A 203 -4.28 5.01 -8.71
CA ASP A 203 -3.50 4.86 -7.47
C ASP A 203 -2.40 3.81 -7.65
N LEU A 204 -2.66 2.76 -8.43
CA LEU A 204 -1.64 1.78 -8.81
C LEU A 204 -0.51 2.42 -9.64
N ILE A 205 -0.81 3.33 -10.58
CA ILE A 205 0.21 4.11 -11.31
C ILE A 205 1.05 4.93 -10.33
N LYS A 206 0.42 5.65 -9.41
CA LYS A 206 1.13 6.52 -8.46
C LYS A 206 2.04 5.72 -7.53
N THR A 207 1.58 4.59 -7.01
CA THR A 207 2.41 3.69 -6.18
C THR A 207 3.56 3.07 -6.97
N HIS A 208 3.35 2.72 -8.26
CA HIS A 208 4.44 2.29 -9.13
C HIS A 208 5.46 3.40 -9.37
N LEU A 209 5.02 4.64 -9.61
CA LEU A 209 5.92 5.79 -9.73
C LEU A 209 6.75 6.00 -8.46
N CYS A 210 6.15 5.85 -7.28
CA CYS A 210 6.87 5.92 -6.01
C CYS A 210 7.93 4.80 -5.87
N ALA A 211 7.60 3.56 -6.24
CA ALA A 211 8.53 2.44 -6.18
C ALA A 211 9.69 2.61 -7.19
N LEU A 212 9.39 3.06 -8.41
CA LEU A 212 10.40 3.35 -9.44
C LEU A 212 11.30 4.52 -9.00
N ALA A 213 10.74 5.54 -8.36
CA ALA A 213 11.51 6.64 -7.79
C ALA A 213 12.51 6.16 -6.73
N CYS A 214 12.12 5.19 -5.90
CA CYS A 214 13.04 4.58 -4.94
C CYS A 214 14.23 3.91 -5.63
N ILE A 215 14.03 3.23 -6.75
CA ILE A 215 15.13 2.59 -7.51
C ILE A 215 16.06 3.65 -8.14
N VAL A 216 15.49 4.72 -8.72
CA VAL A 216 16.27 5.79 -9.36
C VAL A 216 17.14 6.54 -8.35
N ASP A 217 16.56 6.93 -7.22
CA ASP A 217 17.19 7.76 -6.17
C ASP A 217 17.90 6.93 -5.08
N ASN A 218 18.25 5.65 -5.36
CA ASN A 218 18.93 4.75 -4.41
C ASN A 218 18.22 4.65 -3.05
N TYR A 219 16.90 4.49 -3.08
CA TYR A 219 16.00 4.24 -1.93
C TYR A 219 15.84 5.41 -0.94
N GLU A 220 16.32 6.60 -1.32
CA GLU A 220 16.12 7.84 -0.56
C GLU A 220 15.62 8.95 -1.49
N VAL A 221 14.30 9.18 -1.51
CA VAL A 221 13.61 10.02 -2.48
C VAL A 221 13.16 11.32 -1.85
N ASN A 222 13.58 12.47 -2.42
CA ASN A 222 12.91 13.74 -2.15
C ASN A 222 11.57 13.75 -2.88
N THR A 223 10.48 13.79 -2.12
CA THR A 223 9.13 13.61 -2.67
C THR A 223 8.59 14.83 -3.42
N TYR A 224 9.22 15.99 -3.27
CA TYR A 224 8.70 17.27 -3.74
C TYR A 224 8.49 17.32 -5.26
N ASP A 225 9.50 16.94 -6.05
CA ASP A 225 9.41 17.03 -7.51
C ASP A 225 8.30 16.11 -8.06
N LEU A 226 8.22 14.87 -7.54
CA LEU A 226 7.20 13.91 -7.95
C LEU A 226 5.79 14.34 -7.46
N GLN A 227 5.71 14.98 -6.30
CA GLN A 227 4.49 15.57 -5.77
C GLN A 227 3.93 16.66 -6.70
N GLU A 228 4.79 17.57 -7.16
CA GLU A 228 4.42 18.64 -8.10
C GLU A 228 3.97 18.07 -9.46
N ASP A 229 4.71 17.10 -10.00
CA ASP A 229 4.38 16.46 -11.28
C ASP A 229 3.02 15.74 -11.24
N LEU A 230 2.68 15.13 -10.10
CA LEU A 230 1.41 14.42 -9.89
C LEU A 230 0.29 15.33 -9.37
N LYS A 231 0.58 16.61 -9.10
CA LYS A 231 -0.36 17.60 -8.54
C LYS A 231 -1.05 17.11 -7.26
N LEU A 232 -0.25 16.55 -6.34
CA LEU A 232 -0.72 16.00 -5.08
C LEU A 232 -0.30 16.90 -3.91
N ASP A 233 -1.06 16.82 -2.82
CA ASP A 233 -0.65 17.40 -1.55
C ASP A 233 0.40 16.54 -0.85
N THR A 234 1.20 17.13 0.04
CA THR A 234 2.29 16.46 0.76
C THR A 234 1.82 15.26 1.58
N LYS A 235 0.60 15.34 2.15
CA LYS A 235 0.02 14.27 2.94
C LYS A 235 -0.30 13.05 2.08
N THR A 236 -1.00 13.25 0.97
CA THR A 236 -1.37 12.19 0.02
C THR A 236 -0.12 11.58 -0.61
N MET A 237 0.87 12.38 -0.99
CA MET A 237 2.13 11.87 -1.51
C MET A 237 2.86 11.00 -0.48
N SER A 238 2.89 11.45 0.78
CA SER A 238 3.46 10.67 1.87
C SER A 238 2.73 9.34 2.09
N GLN A 239 1.41 9.31 1.93
CA GLN A 239 0.61 8.08 2.03
C GLN A 239 1.00 7.07 0.95
N TYR A 240 1.17 7.49 -0.32
CA TYR A 240 1.61 6.58 -1.39
C TYR A 240 2.98 5.97 -1.10
N PHE A 241 3.93 6.76 -0.58
CA PHE A 241 5.22 6.21 -0.17
C PHE A 241 5.12 5.27 1.04
N MET A 242 4.26 5.55 2.01
CA MET A 242 4.01 4.62 3.12
C MET A 242 3.35 3.33 2.66
N GLU A 243 2.45 3.38 1.66
CA GLU A 243 1.83 2.16 1.09
C GLU A 243 2.82 1.25 0.38
N ILE A 244 3.95 1.76 -0.09
CA ILE A 244 5.05 0.92 -0.61
C ILE A 244 6.08 0.55 0.47
N GLY A 245 5.82 0.83 1.76
CA GLY A 245 6.68 0.49 2.88
C GLY A 245 7.83 1.46 3.15
N ALA A 246 7.84 2.64 2.53
CA ALA A 246 8.85 3.65 2.81
C ALA A 246 8.51 4.46 4.07
N LYS A 247 9.53 4.81 4.86
CA LYS A 247 9.42 5.72 6.00
C LYS A 247 9.56 7.15 5.54
N ILE A 248 8.64 8.00 5.99
CA ILE A 248 8.66 9.43 5.69
C ILE A 248 9.35 10.19 6.80
N THR A 249 10.33 10.99 6.43
CA THR A 249 11.07 11.88 7.34
C THR A 249 11.02 13.32 6.81
N ALA A 250 11.23 14.28 7.70
CA ALA A 250 11.47 15.66 7.28
C ALA A 250 12.82 15.76 6.56
N LEU A 251 12.95 16.78 5.70
CA LEU A 251 14.21 17.06 5.03
C LEU A 251 15.30 17.36 6.07
N GLY A 252 16.44 16.68 5.96
CA GLY A 252 17.59 16.88 6.85
C GLY A 252 18.22 18.26 6.70
N GLU A 253 18.88 18.75 7.75
CA GLU A 253 19.51 20.09 7.72
C GLU A 253 20.65 20.18 6.71
N THR A 254 21.40 19.10 6.54
CA THR A 254 22.47 18.98 5.54
C THR A 254 21.93 19.05 4.12
N GLU A 255 20.83 18.37 3.84
CA GLU A 255 20.15 18.41 2.54
C GLU A 255 19.50 19.76 2.29
N ARG A 256 18.90 20.36 3.32
CA ARG A 256 18.36 21.71 3.24
C ARG A 256 19.42 22.73 2.81
N ARG A 257 20.61 22.66 3.41
CA ARG A 257 21.74 23.56 3.06
C ARG A 257 22.23 23.32 1.64
N LYS A 258 22.34 22.05 1.19
CA LYS A 258 22.70 21.71 -0.19
C LYS A 258 21.72 22.26 -1.21
N LEU A 259 20.44 22.27 -0.90
CA LEU A 259 19.37 22.78 -1.76
C LEU A 259 19.14 24.29 -1.61
N GLY A 260 19.85 24.98 -0.72
CA GLY A 260 19.70 26.42 -0.49
C GLY A 260 18.33 26.84 -0.01
N LEU A 261 17.59 25.96 0.67
CA LEU A 261 16.20 26.20 1.06
C LEU A 261 16.08 26.90 2.41
N GLU A 262 15.12 27.82 2.49
CA GLU A 262 14.68 28.38 3.75
C GLU A 262 14.04 27.32 4.67
N LYS A 263 14.08 27.54 6.00
CA LYS A 263 13.51 26.60 6.98
C LYS A 263 12.02 26.36 6.79
N SER A 264 11.27 27.39 6.44
CA SER A 264 9.82 27.33 6.17
C SER A 264 9.48 26.42 5.00
N VAL A 265 10.22 26.55 3.90
CA VAL A 265 10.06 25.73 2.70
C VAL A 265 10.53 24.29 2.93
N ALA A 266 11.65 24.12 3.63
CA ALA A 266 12.19 22.81 3.97
C ALA A 266 11.25 22.01 4.91
N ALA A 267 10.51 22.69 5.80
CA ALA A 267 9.55 22.06 6.70
C ALA A 267 8.38 21.38 5.94
N GLN A 268 8.07 21.83 4.73
CA GLN A 268 7.03 21.25 3.89
C GLN A 268 7.54 20.07 3.04
N ARG A 269 8.86 19.98 2.83
CA ARG A 269 9.46 18.91 2.04
C ARG A 269 9.64 17.65 2.86
N ARG A 270 9.39 16.51 2.24
CA ARG A 270 9.52 15.19 2.85
C ARG A 270 10.50 14.34 2.06
N VAL A 271 11.18 13.47 2.78
CA VAL A 271 12.08 12.47 2.21
C VAL A 271 11.52 11.10 2.55
N ALA A 272 11.32 10.30 1.51
CA ALA A 272 10.90 8.91 1.64
C ALA A 272 12.13 8.00 1.62
N LYS A 273 12.31 7.18 2.64
CA LYS A 273 13.43 6.22 2.74
C LYS A 273 12.86 4.81 2.81
N LEU A 274 13.23 3.98 1.83
CA LEU A 274 12.90 2.56 1.88
C LEU A 274 13.98 1.84 2.70
N LYS A 275 13.57 1.19 3.78
CA LYS A 275 14.46 0.47 4.70
C LYS A 275 13.83 -0.86 5.11
N LEU A 276 14.68 -1.84 5.40
CA LEU A 276 14.26 -3.10 6.00
C LEU A 276 14.30 -3.02 7.53
N PRO A 277 13.39 -3.71 8.24
CA PRO A 277 12.23 -4.43 7.70
C PRO A 277 11.16 -3.48 7.15
N LEU A 278 10.39 -3.95 6.15
CA LEU A 278 9.31 -3.16 5.56
C LEU A 278 8.17 -2.94 6.56
N GLU A 279 7.72 -1.70 6.67
CA GLU A 279 6.60 -1.34 7.52
C GLU A 279 5.45 -0.82 6.65
N PHE A 280 4.40 -1.60 6.51
CA PHE A 280 3.20 -1.19 5.79
C PHE A 280 2.15 -0.60 6.74
N PRO A 281 1.34 0.37 6.28
CA PRO A 281 0.24 0.90 7.07
C PRO A 281 -0.75 -0.20 7.41
N LYS A 282 -1.03 -0.39 8.70
CA LYS A 282 -2.04 -1.36 9.15
C LYS A 282 -3.43 -0.88 8.76
N VAL A 283 -4.25 -1.80 8.25
CA VAL A 283 -5.67 -1.51 7.98
C VAL A 283 -6.35 -1.32 9.34
N SER A 284 -6.72 -0.10 9.66
CA SER A 284 -7.56 0.17 10.82
C SER A 284 -9.01 -0.08 10.42
N PHE A 285 -9.58 -1.19 10.87
CA PHE A 285 -11.03 -1.38 10.84
C PHE A 285 -11.61 -0.36 11.82
N GLY A 286 -12.12 0.77 11.30
CA GLY A 286 -12.69 1.82 12.11
C GLY A 286 -13.71 1.24 13.11
N ARG A 287 -13.57 1.57 14.39
CA ARG A 287 -14.63 1.32 15.35
C ARG A 287 -15.87 2.03 14.82
N ARG A 288 -16.91 1.27 14.46
CA ARG A 288 -18.24 1.83 14.30
C ARG A 288 -18.59 2.52 15.63
N LYS A 289 -18.72 3.85 15.59
CA LYS A 289 -19.32 4.61 16.67
C LYS A 289 -20.80 4.31 16.75
#